data_44ebc6a2d08e3f0b506283b00840e416
#
_entry.id   44ebc6a2d08e3f0b506283b00840e416
#
_cell.length_a   1.000
_cell.length_b   1.000
_cell.length_c   1.000
_cell.angle_alpha   90.00
_cell.angle_beta   90.00
_cell.angle_gamma   90.00
#
_symmetry.space_group_name_H-M   'P 1'
#
loop_
_entity.id
_entity.type
_entity.pdbx_description
1 polymer ?
#
loop_
_entity_poly.entity_id
_entity_poly.type
_entity_poly.pdbx_seq_one_letter_code
_entity_poly.pdbx_strand_id
1 'polypeptide(L)'
;MKVILKTNNLCKDFKKQKAVNNVSITVRENSIYGLLGPNGAGKSTTLKMFTGMLRPTSGKVLFNGHEWNRKDLEQIGALIETPPLYENLSAVENLEVRAKLLNIPKNRIDQVLKIVDLQNTGRKKAGQFSMGMKQRLGIAIALLNNPKLLILDEPTNGLD
;
A
#
# COMPACT_ATOMS: atom_id res chain seq x y z
N MET A 1 8.88 16.65 -14.47
CA MET A 1 8.02 15.67 -13.75
C MET A 1 7.84 16.14 -12.32
N LYS A 2 6.60 16.19 -11.87
CA LYS A 2 6.23 16.62 -10.51
C LYS A 2 6.66 15.56 -9.48
N VAL A 3 7.07 15.99 -8.30
CA VAL A 3 7.39 15.10 -7.17
C VAL A 3 6.11 14.77 -6.43
N ILE A 4 5.83 13.47 -6.26
CA ILE A 4 4.64 12.97 -5.54
C ILE A 4 4.96 12.67 -4.08
N LEU A 5 6.13 12.08 -3.80
CA LEU A 5 6.60 11.76 -2.46
C LEU A 5 8.06 12.19 -2.31
N LYS A 6 8.40 12.82 -1.19
CA LYS A 6 9.77 13.16 -0.83
C LYS A 6 9.98 12.92 0.66
N THR A 7 11.15 12.46 1.04
CA THR A 7 11.56 12.42 2.43
C THR A 7 12.80 13.27 2.65
N ASN A 8 12.88 13.88 3.81
CA ASN A 8 14.02 14.67 4.23
C ASN A 8 14.56 14.08 5.54
N ASN A 9 15.76 13.50 5.47
CA ASN A 9 16.52 12.96 6.61
C ASN A 9 15.67 12.07 7.53
N LEU A 10 14.88 11.16 6.92
CA LEU A 10 13.92 10.33 7.63
C LEU A 10 14.64 9.33 8.53
N CYS A 11 14.28 9.30 9.81
CA CYS A 11 14.83 8.39 10.80
C CYS A 11 13.74 7.70 11.59
N LYS A 12 14.02 6.45 11.96
CA LYS A 12 13.20 5.69 12.91
C LYS A 12 14.05 4.89 13.87
N ASP A 13 13.90 5.19 15.15
CA ASP A 13 14.55 4.47 16.24
C ASP A 13 13.51 3.68 17.03
N PHE A 14 13.80 2.43 17.35
CA PHE A 14 13.06 1.57 18.25
C PHE A 14 13.96 1.25 19.45
N LYS A 15 13.69 1.89 20.59
CA LYS A 15 14.49 1.71 21.82
C LYS A 15 15.99 1.86 21.57
N LYS A 16 16.69 0.72 21.37
CA LYS A 16 18.15 0.66 21.17
C LYS A 16 18.57 0.42 19.70
N GLN A 17 17.60 0.25 18.79
CA GLN A 17 17.87 -0.09 17.38
C GLN A 17 17.43 1.05 16.46
N LYS A 18 18.36 1.53 15.65
CA LYS A 18 18.05 2.45 14.56
C LYS A 18 17.61 1.66 13.33
N ALA A 19 16.30 1.63 13.08
CA ALA A 19 15.70 0.88 11.98
C ALA A 19 15.80 1.62 10.64
N VAL A 20 15.71 2.96 10.66
CA VAL A 20 15.87 3.82 9.49
C VAL A 20 16.78 4.98 9.87
N ASN A 21 17.80 5.23 9.07
CA ASN A 21 18.83 6.23 9.37
C ASN A 21 19.01 7.20 8.21
N ASN A 22 18.56 8.41 8.39
CA ASN A 22 18.82 9.55 7.50
C ASN A 22 18.44 9.29 6.02
N VAL A 23 17.26 8.73 5.78
CA VAL A 23 16.80 8.37 4.43
C VAL A 23 16.13 9.57 3.76
N SER A 24 16.71 10.02 2.65
CA SER A 24 16.15 11.07 1.80
C SER A 24 15.95 10.52 0.39
N ILE A 25 14.68 10.41 -0.02
CA ILE A 25 14.28 9.92 -1.34
C ILE A 25 13.33 10.88 -2.02
N THR A 26 13.25 10.77 -3.34
CA THR A 26 12.32 11.57 -4.16
C THR A 26 11.66 10.65 -5.17
N VAL A 27 10.34 10.53 -5.09
CA VAL A 27 9.52 9.77 -6.04
C VAL A 27 8.74 10.76 -6.91
N ARG A 28 8.77 10.55 -8.22
CA ARG A 28 8.10 11.40 -9.21
C ARG A 28 6.77 10.78 -9.65
N GLU A 29 5.84 11.63 -10.07
CA GLU A 29 4.61 11.19 -10.73
C GLU A 29 4.93 10.34 -11.97
N ASN A 30 4.09 9.35 -12.25
CA ASN A 30 4.22 8.45 -13.41
C ASN A 30 5.57 7.72 -13.48
N SER A 31 6.16 7.41 -12.32
CA SER A 31 7.39 6.65 -12.23
C SER A 31 7.23 5.42 -11.33
N ILE A 32 8.08 4.44 -11.52
CA ILE A 32 8.23 3.29 -10.61
C ILE A 32 9.51 3.52 -9.82
N TYR A 33 9.39 3.50 -8.49
CA TYR A 33 10.53 3.63 -7.57
C TYR A 33 10.72 2.32 -6.80
N GLY A 34 11.85 1.66 -7.02
CA GLY A 34 12.22 0.43 -6.31
C GLY A 34 13.00 0.73 -5.04
N LEU A 35 12.50 0.27 -3.91
CA LEU A 35 13.22 0.29 -2.63
C LEU A 35 13.84 -1.08 -2.38
N LEU A 36 15.15 -1.18 -2.61
CA LEU A 36 15.89 -2.44 -2.56
C LEU A 36 16.78 -2.50 -1.31
N GLY A 37 16.98 -3.70 -0.81
CA GLY A 37 17.85 -3.95 0.34
C GLY A 37 17.60 -5.32 0.97
N PRO A 38 18.50 -5.83 1.81
CA PRO A 38 18.34 -7.09 2.50
C PRO A 38 17.19 -7.04 3.51
N ASN A 39 16.80 -8.21 4.02
CA ASN A 39 15.85 -8.30 5.13
C ASN A 39 16.42 -7.59 6.36
N GLY A 40 15.56 -6.84 7.05
CA GLY A 40 15.98 -6.02 8.20
C GLY A 40 16.60 -4.65 7.84
N ALA A 41 16.70 -4.29 6.55
CA ALA A 41 17.25 -3.00 6.13
C ALA A 41 16.33 -1.79 6.39
N GLY A 42 15.14 -2.00 6.97
CA GLY A 42 14.20 -0.93 7.27
C GLY A 42 13.24 -0.58 6.13
N LYS A 43 13.13 -1.40 5.07
CA LYS A 43 12.23 -1.18 3.93
C LYS A 43 10.78 -1.01 4.37
N SER A 44 10.18 -2.04 4.98
CA SER A 44 8.79 -2.00 5.46
C SER A 44 8.57 -0.90 6.50
N THR A 45 9.54 -0.65 7.38
CA THR A 45 9.51 0.47 8.33
C THR A 45 9.40 1.81 7.61
N THR A 46 10.17 2.00 6.55
CA THR A 46 10.15 3.20 5.72
C THR A 46 8.79 3.36 5.03
N LEU A 47 8.26 2.29 4.43
CA LEU A 47 6.95 2.30 3.77
C LEU A 47 5.81 2.60 4.77
N LYS A 48 5.87 2.06 5.99
CA LYS A 48 4.92 2.37 7.06
C LYS A 48 4.94 3.85 7.46
N MET A 49 6.09 4.51 7.37
CA MET A 49 6.17 5.95 7.62
C MET A 49 5.54 6.78 6.49
N PHE A 50 5.60 6.32 5.23
CA PHE A 50 4.94 6.99 4.10
C PHE A 50 3.42 6.96 4.19
N THR A 51 2.86 5.94 4.83
CA THR A 51 1.41 5.76 5.00
C THR A 51 0.89 6.29 6.34
N GLY A 52 1.77 6.83 7.18
CA GLY A 52 1.41 7.28 8.52
C GLY A 52 1.06 6.16 9.50
N MET A 53 1.24 4.89 9.12
CA MET A 53 1.11 3.75 10.05
C MET A 53 2.17 3.79 11.15
N LEU A 54 3.28 4.44 10.87
CA LEU A 54 4.39 4.62 11.80
C LEU A 54 4.87 6.07 11.77
N ARG A 55 5.01 6.69 12.95
CA ARG A 55 5.53 8.04 13.06
C ARG A 55 7.06 8.03 13.02
N PRO A 56 7.71 8.88 12.20
CA PRO A 56 9.15 9.07 12.24
C PRO A 56 9.66 9.52 13.62
N THR A 57 10.87 9.13 14.00
CA THR A 57 11.58 9.68 15.15
C THR A 57 12.08 11.09 14.84
N SER A 58 12.60 11.28 13.62
CA SER A 58 12.98 12.59 13.09
C SER A 58 12.91 12.58 11.56
N GLY A 59 13.08 13.75 10.97
CA GLY A 59 12.89 13.95 9.53
C GLY A 59 11.43 14.13 9.17
N LYS A 60 11.14 14.26 7.87
CA LYS A 60 9.80 14.56 7.34
C LYS A 60 9.49 13.74 6.11
N VAL A 61 8.19 13.42 5.98
CA VAL A 61 7.60 12.91 4.74
C VAL A 61 6.78 14.03 4.12
N LEU A 62 7.03 14.31 2.86
CA LEU A 62 6.28 15.28 2.06
C LEU A 62 5.49 14.54 0.99
N PHE A 63 4.22 14.84 0.86
CA PHE A 63 3.34 14.29 -0.17
C PHE A 63 2.78 15.45 -1.00
N ASN A 64 2.92 15.34 -2.31
CA ASN A 64 2.38 16.33 -3.25
C ASN A 64 2.79 17.79 -2.92
N GLY A 65 4.00 17.97 -2.39
CA GLY A 65 4.59 19.29 -2.09
C GLY A 65 4.31 19.86 -0.70
N HIS A 66 3.53 19.18 0.14
CA HIS A 66 3.27 19.58 1.53
C HIS A 66 3.67 18.48 2.53
N GLU A 67 3.83 18.84 3.79
CA GLU A 67 4.10 17.86 4.85
C GLU A 67 2.92 16.89 4.96
N TRP A 68 3.23 15.58 4.98
CA TRP A 68 2.23 14.51 5.01
C TRP A 68 1.20 14.71 6.13
N ASN A 69 -0.07 14.53 5.79
CA ASN A 69 -1.17 14.56 6.74
C ASN A 69 -2.18 13.43 6.43
N ARG A 70 -3.10 13.17 7.38
CA ARG A 70 -4.02 12.03 7.27
C ARG A 70 -4.95 12.07 6.05
N LYS A 71 -5.26 13.25 5.52
CA LYS A 71 -6.11 13.39 4.31
C LYS A 71 -5.42 12.85 3.05
N ASP A 72 -4.09 12.80 3.04
CA ASP A 72 -3.32 12.25 1.92
C ASP A 72 -3.61 10.76 1.68
N LEU A 73 -4.11 10.04 2.71
CA LEU A 73 -4.51 8.63 2.58
C LEU A 73 -5.63 8.42 1.55
N GLU A 74 -6.43 9.44 1.23
CA GLU A 74 -7.43 9.37 0.17
C GLU A 74 -6.79 9.20 -1.22
N GLN A 75 -5.52 9.61 -1.36
CA GLN A 75 -4.76 9.58 -2.61
C GLN A 75 -3.63 8.53 -2.59
N ILE A 76 -3.50 7.76 -1.51
CA ILE A 76 -2.48 6.73 -1.33
C ILE A 76 -3.16 5.37 -1.24
N GLY A 77 -2.75 4.44 -2.08
CA GLY A 77 -3.06 3.02 -1.94
C GLY A 77 -1.85 2.30 -1.37
N ALA A 78 -2.05 1.41 -0.41
CA ALA A 78 -0.93 0.70 0.20
C ALA A 78 -1.27 -0.76 0.50
N LEU A 79 -0.31 -1.63 0.24
CA LEU A 79 -0.27 -3.00 0.71
C LEU A 79 1.09 -3.23 1.36
N ILE A 80 1.11 -3.26 2.68
CA ILE A 80 2.30 -3.44 3.49
C ILE A 80 2.11 -4.69 4.34
N GLU A 81 3.05 -5.62 4.24
CA GLU A 81 2.99 -6.95 4.88
C GLU A 81 1.82 -7.79 4.34
N THR A 82 0.97 -8.35 5.21
CA THR A 82 -0.14 -9.22 4.83
C THR A 82 -1.39 -8.44 4.44
N PRO A 83 -2.11 -8.87 3.39
CA PRO A 83 -3.37 -8.23 3.01
C PRO A 83 -4.41 -8.33 4.13
N PRO A 84 -5.06 -7.21 4.51
CA PRO A 84 -6.11 -7.19 5.53
C PRO A 84 -7.44 -7.69 4.95
N LEU A 85 -7.63 -9.01 4.86
CA LEU A 85 -8.78 -9.65 4.25
C LEU A 85 -9.77 -10.18 5.28
N TYR A 86 -11.06 -10.06 4.96
CA TYR A 86 -12.11 -10.81 5.63
C TYR A 86 -12.19 -12.21 5.00
N GLU A 87 -11.68 -13.22 5.67
CA GLU A 87 -11.53 -14.57 5.13
C GLU A 87 -12.86 -15.26 4.84
N ASN A 88 -13.92 -14.89 5.54
CA ASN A 88 -15.29 -15.36 5.36
C ASN A 88 -16.08 -14.65 4.25
N LEU A 89 -15.47 -13.67 3.58
CA LEU A 89 -16.06 -12.94 2.46
C LEU A 89 -15.39 -13.32 1.14
N SER A 90 -16.11 -13.18 0.02
CA SER A 90 -15.59 -13.32 -1.34
C SER A 90 -14.70 -12.11 -1.71
N ALA A 91 -14.05 -12.15 -2.88
CA ALA A 91 -13.28 -11.02 -3.37
C ALA A 91 -14.14 -9.77 -3.55
N VAL A 92 -15.31 -9.92 -4.17
CA VAL A 92 -16.27 -8.82 -4.36
C VAL A 92 -16.71 -8.25 -3.02
N GLU A 93 -17.14 -9.10 -2.08
CA GLU A 93 -17.59 -8.68 -0.75
C GLU A 93 -16.51 -7.95 0.04
N ASN A 94 -15.24 -8.40 -0.02
CA ASN A 94 -14.10 -7.70 0.58
C ASN A 94 -13.95 -6.28 0.03
N LEU A 95 -14.05 -6.12 -1.28
CA LEU A 95 -13.97 -4.82 -1.95
C LEU A 95 -15.20 -3.94 -1.65
N GLU A 96 -16.41 -4.53 -1.56
CA GLU A 96 -17.64 -3.80 -1.22
C GLU A 96 -17.56 -3.17 0.18
N VAL A 97 -17.02 -3.89 1.17
CA VAL A 97 -16.81 -3.33 2.53
C VAL A 97 -15.98 -2.05 2.44
N ARG A 98 -14.86 -2.10 1.72
CA ARG A 98 -13.97 -0.96 1.57
C ARG A 98 -14.59 0.16 0.73
N ALA A 99 -15.28 -0.19 -0.35
CA ALA A 99 -15.94 0.78 -1.23
C ALA A 99 -17.03 1.57 -0.51
N LYS A 100 -17.82 0.91 0.37
CA LYS A 100 -18.82 1.59 1.21
C LYS A 100 -18.21 2.60 2.16
N LEU A 101 -17.09 2.25 2.80
CA LEU A 101 -16.38 3.15 3.72
C LEU A 101 -15.82 4.39 3.03
N LEU A 102 -15.45 4.27 1.76
CA LEU A 102 -14.82 5.34 0.97
C LEU A 102 -15.79 6.01 -0.03
N ASN A 103 -17.07 5.62 -0.04
CA ASN A 103 -18.07 6.10 -1.00
C ASN A 103 -17.65 5.88 -2.46
N ILE A 104 -17.04 4.72 -2.77
CA ILE A 104 -16.57 4.36 -4.10
C ILE A 104 -17.68 3.65 -4.86
N PRO A 105 -17.94 3.99 -6.14
CA PRO A 105 -18.99 3.37 -6.95
C PRO A 105 -18.65 1.89 -7.26
N LYS A 106 -19.70 1.06 -7.38
CA LYS A 106 -19.57 -0.40 -7.60
C LYS A 106 -18.80 -0.78 -8.86
N ASN A 107 -18.92 -0.02 -9.94
CA ASN A 107 -18.21 -0.27 -11.18
C ASN A 107 -16.68 -0.28 -11.01
N ARG A 108 -16.16 0.42 -10.00
CA ARG A 108 -14.74 0.41 -9.67
C ARG A 108 -14.27 -0.94 -9.16
N ILE A 109 -15.15 -1.68 -8.45
CA ILE A 109 -14.85 -3.04 -7.97
C ILE A 109 -14.56 -3.96 -9.15
N ASP A 110 -15.41 -3.95 -10.18
CA ASP A 110 -15.22 -4.78 -11.38
C ASP A 110 -13.91 -4.42 -12.10
N GLN A 111 -13.59 -3.13 -12.16
CA GLN A 111 -12.34 -2.65 -12.78
C GLN A 111 -11.12 -3.19 -12.06
N VAL A 112 -11.04 -3.05 -10.73
CA VAL A 112 -9.86 -3.52 -9.98
C VAL A 112 -9.75 -5.05 -9.96
N LEU A 113 -10.86 -5.79 -9.93
CA LEU A 113 -10.86 -7.24 -10.05
C LEU A 113 -10.29 -7.71 -11.40
N LYS A 114 -10.60 -7.01 -12.49
CA LYS A 114 -10.00 -7.28 -13.81
C LYS A 114 -8.50 -6.99 -13.82
N ILE A 115 -8.06 -5.90 -13.23
CA ILE A 115 -6.64 -5.52 -13.17
C ILE A 115 -5.81 -6.62 -12.48
N VAL A 116 -6.35 -7.24 -11.41
CA VAL A 116 -5.64 -8.27 -10.63
C VAL A 116 -6.00 -9.69 -11.03
N ASP A 117 -6.79 -9.88 -12.10
CA ASP A 117 -7.23 -11.20 -12.59
C ASP A 117 -7.96 -12.05 -11.54
N LEU A 118 -8.91 -11.44 -10.84
CA LEU A 118 -9.79 -12.12 -9.86
C LEU A 118 -11.28 -12.00 -10.20
N GLN A 119 -11.64 -11.52 -11.39
CA GLN A 119 -13.03 -11.30 -11.82
C GLN A 119 -13.87 -12.61 -11.88
N ASN A 120 -13.20 -13.75 -12.04
CA ASN A 120 -13.87 -15.05 -12.21
C ASN A 120 -13.89 -15.91 -10.91
N THR A 121 -13.61 -15.33 -9.75
CA THR A 121 -13.58 -16.09 -8.48
C THR A 121 -14.97 -16.33 -7.88
N GLY A 122 -16.00 -15.63 -8.36
CA GLY A 122 -17.38 -15.83 -7.95
C GLY A 122 -17.59 -15.69 -6.44
N ARG A 123 -18.26 -16.68 -5.84
CA ARG A 123 -18.56 -16.71 -4.40
C ARG A 123 -17.48 -17.37 -3.54
N LYS A 124 -16.36 -17.78 -4.13
CA LYS A 124 -15.26 -18.40 -3.38
C LYS A 124 -14.76 -17.44 -2.30
N LYS A 125 -14.66 -17.93 -1.07
CA LYS A 125 -14.25 -17.10 0.09
C LYS A 125 -12.73 -16.86 0.08
N ALA A 126 -12.31 -15.68 0.52
CA ALA A 126 -10.90 -15.28 0.54
C ALA A 126 -10.03 -16.22 1.40
N GLY A 127 -10.60 -16.83 2.43
CA GLY A 127 -9.92 -17.86 3.23
C GLY A 127 -9.49 -19.10 2.43
N GLN A 128 -10.17 -19.38 1.31
CA GLN A 128 -9.87 -20.48 0.40
C GLN A 128 -8.93 -20.08 -0.76
N PHE A 129 -8.49 -18.84 -0.80
CA PHE A 129 -7.57 -18.34 -1.82
C PHE A 129 -6.16 -18.85 -1.57
N SER A 130 -5.41 -19.09 -2.65
CA SER A 130 -3.96 -19.27 -2.55
C SER A 130 -3.30 -17.99 -2.03
N MET A 131 -2.06 -18.09 -1.58
CA MET A 131 -1.29 -16.91 -1.13
C MET A 131 -1.24 -15.85 -2.23
N GLY A 132 -0.97 -16.24 -3.48
CA GLY A 132 -0.96 -15.33 -4.63
C GLY A 132 -2.31 -14.66 -4.89
N MET A 133 -3.43 -15.39 -4.75
CA MET A 133 -4.77 -14.81 -4.86
C MET A 133 -5.05 -13.82 -3.73
N LYS A 134 -4.65 -14.13 -2.49
CA LYS A 134 -4.77 -13.20 -1.36
C LYS A 134 -3.95 -11.94 -1.60
N GLN A 135 -2.73 -12.07 -2.10
CA GLN A 135 -1.87 -10.95 -2.44
C GLN A 135 -2.51 -10.07 -3.53
N ARG A 136 -3.01 -10.67 -4.61
CA ARG A 136 -3.72 -9.95 -5.68
C ARG A 136 -4.96 -9.22 -5.16
N LEU A 137 -5.74 -9.84 -4.27
CA LEU A 137 -6.89 -9.17 -3.66
C LEU A 137 -6.45 -7.97 -2.78
N GLY A 138 -5.34 -8.09 -2.05
CA GLY A 138 -4.74 -6.98 -1.31
C GLY A 138 -4.34 -5.82 -2.22
N ILE A 139 -3.77 -6.11 -3.38
CA ILE A 139 -3.45 -5.10 -4.41
C ILE A 139 -4.73 -4.45 -4.95
N ALA A 140 -5.79 -5.23 -5.20
CA ALA A 140 -7.08 -4.67 -5.64
C ALA A 140 -7.66 -3.70 -4.61
N ILE A 141 -7.58 -4.02 -3.32
CA ILE A 141 -7.99 -3.12 -2.23
C ILE A 141 -7.17 -1.83 -2.24
N ALA A 142 -5.85 -1.93 -2.43
CA ALA A 142 -4.97 -0.77 -2.51
C ALA A 142 -5.25 0.13 -3.74
N LEU A 143 -5.75 -0.45 -4.84
CA LEU A 143 -6.09 0.27 -6.07
C LEU A 143 -7.51 0.87 -6.07
N LEU A 144 -8.35 0.49 -5.11
CA LEU A 144 -9.79 0.76 -5.16
C LEU A 144 -10.11 2.25 -5.20
N ASN A 145 -9.43 3.09 -4.41
CA ASN A 145 -9.60 4.54 -4.35
C ASN A 145 -8.92 5.31 -5.51
N ASN A 146 -8.44 4.61 -6.54
CA ASN A 146 -7.72 5.21 -7.66
C ASN A 146 -6.55 6.11 -7.22
N PRO A 147 -5.59 5.57 -6.46
CA PRO A 147 -4.56 6.35 -5.79
C PRO A 147 -3.61 7.03 -6.77
N LYS A 148 -3.07 8.20 -6.39
CA LYS A 148 -1.96 8.85 -7.10
C LYS A 148 -0.61 8.21 -6.78
N LEU A 149 -0.49 7.62 -5.58
CA LEU A 149 0.68 6.88 -5.13
C LEU A 149 0.25 5.49 -4.66
N LEU A 150 0.83 4.47 -5.27
CA LEU A 150 0.67 3.08 -4.85
C LEU A 150 1.95 2.60 -4.15
N ILE A 151 1.81 2.11 -2.93
CA ILE A 151 2.91 1.59 -2.10
C ILE A 151 2.70 0.09 -1.90
N LEU A 152 3.64 -0.71 -2.39
CA LEU A 152 3.59 -2.16 -2.28
C LEU A 152 4.87 -2.67 -1.59
N ASP A 153 4.71 -3.44 -0.53
CA ASP A 153 5.80 -4.13 0.15
C ASP A 153 5.85 -5.57 -0.33
N GLU A 154 6.97 -5.96 -0.95
CA GLU A 154 7.22 -7.30 -1.50
C GLU A 154 6.03 -7.86 -2.32
N PRO A 155 5.55 -7.12 -3.35
CA PRO A 155 4.29 -7.45 -4.05
C PRO A 155 4.33 -8.77 -4.80
N THR A 156 5.50 -9.35 -5.03
CA THR A 156 5.69 -10.62 -5.72
C THR A 156 5.67 -11.84 -4.80
N ASN A 157 5.60 -11.65 -3.49
CA ASN A 157 5.53 -12.75 -2.54
C ASN A 157 4.27 -13.60 -2.80
N GLY A 158 4.47 -14.90 -3.06
CA GLY A 158 3.39 -15.82 -3.38
C GLY A 158 2.82 -15.71 -4.79
N LEU A 159 3.41 -14.89 -5.66
CA LEU A 159 3.12 -14.85 -7.08
C LEU A 159 4.20 -15.70 -7.80
N ASP A 160 3.84 -16.91 -8.12
CA ASP A 160 4.66 -17.77 -8.99
C ASP A 160 4.26 -17.61 -10.47
#